data_8456953e225ed5c94014df424947ac50
#
_entry.id   8456953e225ed5c94014df424947ac50
#
_cell.length_a   1.000
_cell.length_b   1.000
_cell.length_c   1.000
_cell.angle_alpha   90.00
_cell.angle_beta   90.00
_cell.angle_gamma   90.00
#
_symmetry.space_group_name_H-M   'P 1'
#
loop_
_entity.id
_entity.type
_entity.pdbx_description
1 polymer ?
#
loop_
_entity_poly.entity_id
_entity_poly.type
_entity_poly.pdbx_seq_one_letter_code
_entity_poly.pdbx_strand_id
1 'polypeptide(L)'
;MSKQKSTTTVISGAAAMPSTTTIINANNRAAVVLSRPVGRVLQNFRLLWLDAKLDESNDDFKKSFRRLRRVVASIETFKDAQECIDFLSAVTNQKVFMIVSGSLGQKIVTDIETIPQLESVYVFCRNQAAHEQWANKVPKVKGVYTKIKPICKALQIDRENCDRAMISISFNGRDALFMYTQLLKEALLEIEDDDVKSIKDLVEYCRLQDDIDEGQIRKVENEYRDHTPIWWYTAETFIYPMLNRGLREMDVDIILKMGFFIRHLHHHITELHRQQQDSIPAKFQVFRGQGLSMEDFEKMKKTKGGLMSFNNFLSTSRNREISFKNFARPAALNTNSVGILFIMNIDTAICTKSSTPFAELTIEYYKYGFDRV
;
A
#
# COMPACT_ATOMS: atom_id res chain seq x y z
N MET A 1 -42.83 -6.23 56.34
CA MET A 1 -41.64 -5.47 55.88
C MET A 1 -41.24 -6.00 54.54
N SER A 2 -41.49 -5.22 53.54
CA SER A 2 -41.67 -5.58 52.15
C SER A 2 -40.31 -5.79 51.46
N LYS A 3 -40.12 -6.93 50.76
CA LYS A 3 -39.02 -7.20 49.84
C LYS A 3 -39.44 -6.74 48.44
N GLN A 4 -38.82 -5.70 47.90
CA GLN A 4 -38.93 -5.35 46.49
C GLN A 4 -37.94 -6.19 45.66
N LYS A 5 -38.48 -6.95 44.74
CA LYS A 5 -37.75 -7.63 43.66
C LYS A 5 -37.57 -6.67 42.48
N SER A 6 -36.33 -6.39 42.07
CA SER A 6 -36.04 -5.72 40.82
C SER A 6 -36.04 -6.74 39.68
N THR A 7 -36.90 -6.52 38.71
CA THR A 7 -36.98 -7.32 37.48
C THR A 7 -36.21 -6.61 36.39
N THR A 8 -35.14 -7.21 35.91
CA THR A 8 -34.38 -6.70 34.75
C THR A 8 -34.99 -7.26 33.48
N THR A 9 -35.59 -6.39 32.67
CA THR A 9 -36.12 -6.75 31.34
C THR A 9 -35.01 -6.61 30.30
N VAL A 10 -34.65 -7.72 29.67
CA VAL A 10 -33.77 -7.73 28.52
C VAL A 10 -34.61 -7.47 27.26
N ILE A 11 -34.40 -6.35 26.59
CA ILE A 11 -35.03 -6.06 25.31
C ILE A 11 -34.03 -6.45 24.19
N SER A 12 -34.36 -7.56 23.54
CA SER A 12 -33.74 -7.95 22.25
C SER A 12 -34.47 -7.17 21.15
N GLY A 13 -33.74 -6.28 20.46
CA GLY A 13 -34.25 -5.54 19.33
C GLY A 13 -33.36 -5.74 18.13
N ALA A 14 -33.63 -6.79 17.35
CA ALA A 14 -33.10 -6.90 15.98
C ALA A 14 -33.95 -6.02 15.06
N ALA A 15 -33.39 -4.90 14.62
CA ALA A 15 -34.03 -4.07 13.61
C ALA A 15 -33.59 -4.58 12.20
N ALA A 16 -34.53 -5.22 11.52
CA ALA A 16 -34.43 -5.52 10.10
C ALA A 16 -34.63 -4.23 9.29
N MET A 17 -33.72 -3.93 8.39
CA MET A 17 -33.88 -2.88 7.39
C MET A 17 -34.81 -3.34 6.26
N PRO A 18 -35.75 -2.51 5.79
CA PRO A 18 -36.68 -2.91 4.75
C PRO A 18 -36.02 -2.84 3.37
N SER A 19 -36.10 -3.93 2.62
CA SER A 19 -35.80 -4.00 1.19
C SER A 19 -36.88 -3.26 0.42
N THR A 20 -36.57 -2.11 -0.15
CA THR A 20 -37.49 -1.41 -1.04
C THR A 20 -37.30 -1.94 -2.46
N THR A 21 -38.17 -2.84 -2.88
CA THR A 21 -38.30 -3.28 -4.27
C THR A 21 -39.14 -2.26 -5.01
N THR A 22 -38.56 -1.40 -5.82
CA THR A 22 -39.30 -0.54 -6.76
C THR A 22 -39.34 -1.22 -8.08
N ILE A 23 -40.55 -1.68 -8.45
CA ILE A 23 -40.89 -2.15 -9.81
C ILE A 23 -41.10 -0.91 -10.67
N ILE A 24 -40.20 -0.64 -11.63
CA ILE A 24 -40.41 0.37 -12.66
C ILE A 24 -40.61 -0.34 -14.01
N ASN A 25 -41.73 -0.02 -14.62
CA ASN A 25 -42.23 -0.54 -15.90
C ASN A 25 -41.27 -0.24 -17.06
N ALA A 26 -41.20 -1.21 -17.97
CA ALA A 26 -40.44 -1.15 -19.21
C ALA A 26 -41.02 -0.09 -20.15
N ASN A 27 -40.22 0.93 -20.48
CA ASN A 27 -40.12 1.58 -21.80
C ASN A 27 -39.33 2.90 -21.64
N ASN A 28 -38.02 2.77 -21.50
CA ASN A 28 -37.03 3.76 -21.98
C ASN A 28 -35.67 3.09 -21.92
N ARG A 29 -35.07 2.87 -23.09
CA ARG A 29 -33.67 2.41 -23.19
C ARG A 29 -32.75 3.55 -22.82
N ALA A 30 -32.54 3.74 -21.52
CA ALA A 30 -31.32 4.33 -20.99
C ALA A 30 -30.47 3.13 -20.57
N ALA A 31 -29.31 2.99 -21.16
CA ALA A 31 -28.32 2.01 -20.73
C ALA A 31 -27.96 2.32 -19.28
N VAL A 32 -28.46 1.51 -18.37
CA VAL A 32 -27.96 1.49 -16.99
C VAL A 32 -26.55 0.95 -17.10
N VAL A 33 -25.57 1.86 -17.05
CA VAL A 33 -24.19 1.49 -16.75
C VAL A 33 -24.24 0.85 -15.36
N LEU A 34 -24.27 -0.48 -15.34
CA LEU A 34 -24.05 -1.25 -14.13
C LEU A 34 -22.65 -0.86 -13.65
N SER A 35 -22.58 0.08 -12.72
CA SER A 35 -21.37 0.33 -11.94
C SER A 35 -21.02 -1.01 -11.32
N ARG A 36 -19.92 -1.62 -11.81
CA ARG A 36 -19.34 -2.81 -11.18
C ARG A 36 -19.16 -2.49 -9.69
N PRO A 37 -19.64 -3.33 -8.77
CA PRO A 37 -19.40 -3.09 -7.37
C PRO A 37 -17.86 -2.97 -7.20
N VAL A 38 -17.44 -1.89 -6.59
CA VAL A 38 -16.02 -1.68 -6.25
C VAL A 38 -15.69 -2.76 -5.21
N GLY A 39 -15.12 -3.88 -5.67
CA GLY A 39 -14.67 -4.95 -4.81
C GLY A 39 -13.70 -4.39 -3.76
N ARG A 40 -13.70 -4.94 -2.55
CA ARG A 40 -12.75 -4.57 -1.49
C ARG A 40 -11.34 -4.89 -1.98
N VAL A 41 -10.61 -3.88 -2.42
CA VAL A 41 -9.27 -4.06 -3.01
C VAL A 41 -8.25 -4.18 -1.88
N LEU A 42 -7.48 -5.25 -1.86
CA LEU A 42 -6.43 -5.49 -0.85
C LEU A 42 -5.17 -4.64 -1.07
N GLN A 43 -5.06 -3.98 -2.22
CA GLN A 43 -3.96 -3.10 -2.56
C GLN A 43 -4.37 -1.62 -2.53
N ASN A 44 -3.41 -0.77 -2.16
CA ASN A 44 -3.64 0.68 -2.04
C ASN A 44 -3.62 1.40 -3.37
N PHE A 45 -3.32 0.70 -4.46
CA PHE A 45 -3.03 1.27 -5.76
C PHE A 45 -3.91 0.68 -6.82
N ARG A 46 -4.36 1.56 -7.71
CA ARG A 46 -5.10 1.20 -8.91
C ARG A 46 -4.42 1.82 -10.12
N LEU A 47 -4.33 1.08 -11.20
CA LEU A 47 -3.83 1.57 -12.47
C LEU A 47 -4.99 1.69 -13.46
N LEU A 48 -5.19 2.88 -14.02
CA LEU A 48 -6.11 3.10 -15.12
C LEU A 48 -5.33 3.17 -16.42
N TRP A 49 -5.78 2.45 -17.43
CA TRP A 49 -5.19 2.53 -18.78
C TRP A 49 -6.21 3.04 -19.76
N LEU A 50 -6.07 4.30 -20.18
CA LEU A 50 -6.96 5.00 -21.11
C LEU A 50 -6.31 5.09 -22.49
N ASP A 51 -6.89 4.39 -23.47
CA ASP A 51 -6.52 4.49 -24.88
C ASP A 51 -7.72 4.14 -25.76
N ALA A 52 -8.17 5.07 -26.61
CA ALA A 52 -9.32 4.87 -27.52
C ALA A 52 -9.09 3.71 -28.52
N LYS A 53 -7.84 3.32 -28.79
CA LYS A 53 -7.45 2.24 -29.70
C LYS A 53 -7.08 0.95 -28.99
N LEU A 54 -7.41 0.84 -27.72
CA LEU A 54 -7.08 -0.32 -26.92
C LEU A 54 -7.78 -1.57 -27.48
N ASP A 55 -6.99 -2.59 -27.80
CA ASP A 55 -7.46 -3.88 -28.29
C ASP A 55 -6.97 -4.99 -27.35
N GLU A 56 -7.88 -5.48 -26.53
CA GLU A 56 -7.59 -6.53 -25.53
C GLU A 56 -7.33 -7.91 -26.17
N SER A 57 -7.72 -8.11 -27.43
CA SER A 57 -7.44 -9.33 -28.18
C SER A 57 -5.99 -9.42 -28.62
N ASN A 58 -5.30 -8.27 -28.75
CA ASN A 58 -3.94 -8.14 -29.23
C ASN A 58 -2.92 -8.77 -28.27
N ASP A 59 -2.01 -9.57 -28.78
CA ASP A 59 -0.98 -10.25 -28.01
C ASP A 59 0.02 -9.30 -27.34
N ASP A 60 0.32 -8.17 -27.97
CA ASP A 60 1.22 -7.16 -27.38
C ASP A 60 0.53 -6.42 -26.21
N PHE A 61 -0.79 -6.20 -26.31
CA PHE A 61 -1.57 -5.73 -25.17
C PHE A 61 -1.54 -6.74 -24.03
N LYS A 62 -1.84 -8.02 -24.28
CA LYS A 62 -1.83 -9.08 -23.27
C LYS A 62 -0.46 -9.22 -22.58
N LYS A 63 0.65 -9.11 -23.34
CA LYS A 63 2.01 -9.12 -22.79
C LYS A 63 2.27 -7.88 -21.92
N SER A 64 1.82 -6.71 -22.34
CA SER A 64 1.96 -5.45 -21.62
C SER A 64 1.14 -5.47 -20.33
N PHE A 65 -0.12 -5.91 -20.42
CA PHE A 65 -1.03 -6.05 -19.29
C PHE A 65 -0.48 -7.01 -18.21
N ARG A 66 0.04 -8.18 -18.61
CA ARG A 66 0.68 -9.12 -17.68
C ARG A 66 1.92 -8.53 -16.99
N ARG A 67 2.69 -7.67 -17.68
CA ARG A 67 3.84 -6.99 -17.06
C ARG A 67 3.40 -5.94 -16.04
N LEU A 68 2.37 -5.16 -16.36
CA LEU A 68 1.81 -4.16 -15.47
C LEU A 68 1.18 -4.81 -14.22
N ARG A 69 0.49 -5.95 -14.39
CA ARG A 69 -0.08 -6.71 -13.26
C ARG A 69 0.95 -7.21 -12.25
N ARG A 70 2.20 -7.34 -12.62
CA ARG A 70 3.29 -7.65 -11.67
C ARG A 70 3.64 -6.46 -10.78
N VAL A 71 3.31 -5.24 -11.21
CA VAL A 71 3.61 -4.01 -10.47
C VAL A 71 2.40 -3.54 -9.67
N VAL A 72 1.21 -3.54 -10.29
CA VAL A 72 -0.05 -3.14 -9.67
C VAL A 72 -1.10 -4.19 -10.00
N ALA A 73 -1.73 -4.79 -8.99
CA ALA A 73 -2.65 -5.89 -9.20
C ALA A 73 -3.99 -5.45 -9.80
N SER A 74 -4.48 -4.27 -9.44
CA SER A 74 -5.75 -3.75 -9.96
C SER A 74 -5.51 -2.83 -11.15
N ILE A 75 -5.94 -3.27 -12.34
CA ILE A 75 -5.80 -2.50 -13.59
C ILE A 75 -7.17 -2.46 -14.26
N GLU A 76 -7.64 -1.24 -14.51
CA GLU A 76 -8.87 -0.97 -15.27
C GLU A 76 -8.52 -0.35 -16.62
N THR A 77 -9.22 -0.76 -17.66
CA THR A 77 -9.00 -0.30 -19.05
C THR A 77 -10.17 0.54 -19.51
N PHE A 78 -9.89 1.66 -20.16
CA PHE A 78 -10.90 2.59 -20.68
C PHE A 78 -10.58 2.97 -22.12
N LYS A 79 -11.64 3.09 -22.94
CA LYS A 79 -11.57 3.63 -24.31
C LYS A 79 -12.15 5.04 -24.39
N ASP A 80 -13.05 5.37 -23.49
CA ASP A 80 -13.69 6.67 -23.38
C ASP A 80 -13.07 7.49 -22.23
N ALA A 81 -12.84 8.77 -22.50
CA ALA A 81 -12.19 9.67 -21.54
C ALA A 81 -13.12 10.04 -20.39
N GLN A 82 -14.43 10.27 -20.68
CA GLN A 82 -15.38 10.66 -19.65
C GLN A 82 -15.65 9.53 -18.67
N GLU A 83 -15.83 8.31 -19.20
CA GLU A 83 -15.99 7.12 -18.37
C GLU A 83 -14.78 6.91 -17.42
N CYS A 84 -13.55 7.16 -17.93
CA CYS A 84 -12.35 7.07 -17.13
C CYS A 84 -12.28 8.14 -16.04
N ILE A 85 -12.68 9.39 -16.33
CA ILE A 85 -12.71 10.50 -15.38
C ILE A 85 -13.76 10.26 -14.30
N ASP A 86 -14.94 9.80 -14.68
CA ASP A 86 -16.04 9.48 -13.76
C ASP A 86 -15.59 8.37 -12.79
N PHE A 87 -14.97 7.32 -13.32
CA PHE A 87 -14.41 6.25 -12.51
C PHE A 87 -13.31 6.75 -11.55
N LEU A 88 -12.34 7.55 -12.06
CA LEU A 88 -11.28 8.12 -11.24
C LEU A 88 -11.83 8.97 -10.09
N SER A 89 -12.89 9.75 -10.37
CA SER A 89 -13.54 10.62 -9.38
C SER A 89 -14.30 9.83 -8.31
N ALA A 90 -14.80 8.63 -8.65
CA ALA A 90 -15.49 7.74 -7.73
C ALA A 90 -14.56 6.91 -6.84
N VAL A 91 -13.26 6.83 -7.17
CA VAL A 91 -12.28 6.11 -6.34
C VAL A 91 -12.07 6.85 -5.04
N THR A 92 -12.32 6.16 -3.93
CA THR A 92 -12.04 6.66 -2.58
C THR A 92 -11.00 5.75 -1.90
N ASN A 93 -10.18 6.32 -1.00
CA ASN A 93 -9.22 5.57 -0.18
C ASN A 93 -8.12 4.79 -0.93
N GLN A 94 -7.90 5.09 -2.21
CA GLN A 94 -6.83 4.49 -3.01
C GLN A 94 -6.07 5.56 -3.79
N LYS A 95 -4.78 5.29 -4.04
CA LYS A 95 -3.97 6.07 -4.96
C LYS A 95 -4.10 5.50 -6.37
N VAL A 96 -4.23 6.37 -7.34
CA VAL A 96 -4.44 6.00 -8.74
C VAL A 96 -3.24 6.42 -9.57
N PHE A 97 -2.72 5.47 -10.33
CA PHE A 97 -1.78 5.71 -11.42
C PHE A 97 -2.52 5.63 -12.74
N MET A 98 -2.10 6.39 -13.73
CA MET A 98 -2.74 6.40 -15.04
C MET A 98 -1.74 6.23 -16.17
N ILE A 99 -2.02 5.30 -17.08
CA ILE A 99 -1.41 5.26 -18.41
C ILE A 99 -2.42 5.85 -19.39
N VAL A 100 -1.99 6.83 -20.18
CA VAL A 100 -2.89 7.48 -21.15
C VAL A 100 -2.20 7.61 -22.51
N SER A 101 -2.97 7.41 -23.59
CA SER A 101 -2.46 7.66 -24.95
C SER A 101 -2.17 9.15 -25.17
N GLY A 102 -1.13 9.47 -25.96
CA GLY A 102 -0.66 10.85 -26.12
C GLY A 102 -1.74 11.84 -26.54
N SER A 103 -2.63 11.45 -27.45
CA SER A 103 -3.72 12.31 -27.96
C SER A 103 -4.84 12.53 -26.93
N LEU A 104 -5.19 11.53 -26.12
CA LEU A 104 -6.18 11.67 -25.04
C LEU A 104 -5.56 12.41 -23.87
N GLY A 105 -4.33 12.07 -23.47
CA GLY A 105 -3.63 12.73 -22.37
C GLY A 105 -3.55 14.25 -22.54
N GLN A 106 -3.22 14.74 -23.74
CA GLN A 106 -3.17 16.16 -24.02
C GLN A 106 -4.52 16.87 -23.81
N LYS A 107 -5.63 16.15 -24.02
CA LYS A 107 -6.99 16.72 -23.89
C LYS A 107 -7.47 16.78 -22.44
N ILE A 108 -7.16 15.74 -21.64
CA ILE A 108 -7.80 15.57 -20.33
C ILE A 108 -6.89 15.87 -19.15
N VAL A 109 -5.58 16.00 -19.38
CA VAL A 109 -4.61 16.06 -18.27
C VAL A 109 -4.84 17.24 -17.35
N THR A 110 -5.24 18.40 -17.88
CA THR A 110 -5.57 19.61 -17.09
C THR A 110 -6.80 19.40 -16.21
N ASP A 111 -7.76 18.59 -16.64
CA ASP A 111 -8.99 18.35 -15.89
C ASP A 111 -8.76 17.34 -14.76
N ILE A 112 -7.87 16.36 -14.98
CA ILE A 112 -7.59 15.29 -14.02
C ILE A 112 -6.45 15.60 -13.05
N GLU A 113 -5.55 16.53 -13.37
CA GLU A 113 -4.37 16.81 -12.52
C GLU A 113 -4.73 17.32 -11.12
N THR A 114 -5.91 17.94 -10.96
CA THR A 114 -6.40 18.42 -9.67
C THR A 114 -7.04 17.33 -8.81
N ILE A 115 -7.33 16.16 -9.37
CA ILE A 115 -7.97 15.06 -8.65
C ILE A 115 -6.98 14.49 -7.61
N PRO A 116 -7.31 14.50 -6.30
CA PRO A 116 -6.37 14.14 -5.23
C PRO A 116 -5.91 12.68 -5.27
N GLN A 117 -6.77 11.78 -5.75
CA GLN A 117 -6.46 10.34 -5.83
C GLN A 117 -5.43 10.03 -6.92
N LEU A 118 -5.36 10.86 -7.98
CA LEU A 118 -4.40 10.68 -9.07
C LEU A 118 -2.99 11.05 -8.61
N GLU A 119 -2.10 10.10 -8.59
CA GLU A 119 -0.72 10.26 -8.13
C GLU A 119 0.25 10.55 -9.28
N SER A 120 0.16 9.76 -10.34
CA SER A 120 1.08 9.87 -11.48
C SER A 120 0.40 9.49 -12.79
N VAL A 121 0.82 10.16 -13.86
CA VAL A 121 0.37 9.93 -15.25
C VAL A 121 1.57 9.55 -16.10
N TYR A 122 1.45 8.48 -16.88
CA TYR A 122 2.45 8.00 -17.84
C TYR A 122 1.86 8.10 -19.25
N VAL A 123 2.46 8.95 -20.09
CA VAL A 123 1.98 9.11 -21.47
C VAL A 123 2.57 8.01 -22.34
N PHE A 124 1.71 7.20 -22.95
CA PHE A 124 2.12 6.12 -23.84
C PHE A 124 1.78 6.45 -25.30
N CYS A 125 2.78 6.59 -26.17
CA CYS A 125 2.57 7.01 -27.53
C CYS A 125 3.65 6.47 -28.48
N ARG A 126 3.42 6.60 -29.79
CA ARG A 126 4.41 6.20 -30.81
C ARG A 126 5.47 7.29 -31.05
N ASN A 127 5.10 8.57 -30.92
CA ASN A 127 5.97 9.71 -31.17
C ASN A 127 6.16 10.52 -29.87
N GLN A 128 7.27 10.30 -29.20
CA GLN A 128 7.59 10.94 -27.92
C GLN A 128 7.69 12.46 -28.03
N ALA A 129 8.42 12.94 -29.05
CA ALA A 129 8.69 14.39 -29.25
C ALA A 129 7.39 15.21 -29.43
N ALA A 130 6.34 14.62 -29.99
CA ALA A 130 5.06 15.31 -30.19
C ALA A 130 4.33 15.62 -28.86
N HIS A 131 4.66 14.92 -27.78
CA HIS A 131 3.94 15.03 -26.51
C HIS A 131 4.79 15.56 -25.36
N GLU A 132 6.12 15.53 -25.44
CA GLU A 132 7.01 15.99 -24.37
C GLU A 132 6.79 17.47 -24.00
N GLN A 133 6.49 18.31 -24.98
CA GLN A 133 6.37 19.75 -24.77
C GLN A 133 5.22 20.12 -23.80
N TRP A 134 4.09 19.45 -23.90
CA TRP A 134 2.98 19.67 -22.97
C TRP A 134 3.13 18.81 -21.70
N ALA A 135 3.59 17.56 -21.84
CA ALA A 135 3.76 16.63 -20.74
C ALA A 135 4.68 17.18 -19.63
N ASN A 136 5.79 17.81 -20.01
CA ASN A 136 6.75 18.40 -19.06
C ASN A 136 6.20 19.60 -18.28
N LYS A 137 5.04 20.15 -18.66
CA LYS A 137 4.39 21.26 -17.95
C LYS A 137 3.46 20.79 -16.84
N VAL A 138 3.13 19.51 -16.80
CA VAL A 138 2.16 18.93 -15.86
C VAL A 138 2.90 18.13 -14.79
N PRO A 139 2.88 18.55 -13.52
CA PRO A 139 3.66 17.93 -12.45
C PRO A 139 3.38 16.44 -12.23
N LYS A 140 2.12 16.02 -12.44
CA LYS A 140 1.74 14.59 -12.29
C LYS A 140 2.19 13.71 -13.46
N VAL A 141 2.61 14.27 -14.60
CA VAL A 141 3.12 13.50 -15.73
C VAL A 141 4.59 13.14 -15.48
N LYS A 142 4.86 11.85 -15.32
CA LYS A 142 6.20 11.31 -15.01
C LYS A 142 7.05 11.07 -16.27
N GLY A 143 6.45 11.14 -17.42
CA GLY A 143 7.17 11.05 -18.70
C GLY A 143 6.32 10.58 -19.86
N VAL A 144 6.94 10.63 -21.03
CA VAL A 144 6.38 10.18 -22.32
C VAL A 144 7.16 8.96 -22.77
N TYR A 145 6.47 7.87 -23.06
CA TYR A 145 7.07 6.57 -23.30
C TYR A 145 6.57 5.94 -24.60
N THR A 146 7.46 5.27 -25.30
CA THR A 146 7.13 4.51 -26.51
C THR A 146 7.10 3.00 -26.29
N LYS A 147 7.50 2.55 -25.09
CA LYS A 147 7.53 1.14 -24.69
C LYS A 147 6.98 0.96 -23.29
N ILE A 148 6.33 -0.18 -23.05
CA ILE A 148 5.71 -0.47 -21.74
C ILE A 148 6.73 -0.76 -20.63
N LYS A 149 7.91 -1.34 -20.96
CA LYS A 149 8.91 -1.70 -19.95
C LYS A 149 9.46 -0.52 -19.15
N PRO A 150 9.79 0.65 -19.75
CA PRO A 150 10.12 1.85 -18.98
C PRO A 150 8.99 2.38 -18.12
N ILE A 151 7.72 2.26 -18.56
CA ILE A 151 6.54 2.62 -17.74
C ILE A 151 6.48 1.73 -16.50
N CYS A 152 6.63 0.40 -16.65
CA CYS A 152 6.64 -0.52 -15.51
C CYS A 152 7.70 -0.12 -14.46
N LYS A 153 8.91 0.26 -14.91
CA LYS A 153 9.97 0.70 -14.01
C LYS A 153 9.63 2.01 -13.28
N ALA A 154 9.10 3.00 -13.99
CA ALA A 154 8.70 4.27 -13.41
C ALA A 154 7.52 4.08 -12.43
N LEU A 155 6.52 3.29 -12.82
CA LEU A 155 5.37 2.93 -11.99
C LEU A 155 5.78 2.20 -10.70
N GLN A 156 6.77 1.29 -10.78
CA GLN A 156 7.29 0.60 -9.61
C GLN A 156 7.92 1.57 -8.61
N ILE A 157 8.74 2.51 -9.08
CA ILE A 157 9.36 3.54 -8.24
C ILE A 157 8.30 4.42 -7.59
N ASP A 158 7.31 4.89 -8.36
CA ASP A 158 6.26 5.75 -7.85
C ASP A 158 5.38 5.02 -6.83
N ARG A 159 5.05 3.75 -7.07
CA ARG A 159 4.35 2.89 -6.11
C ARG A 159 5.12 2.76 -4.80
N GLU A 160 6.42 2.48 -4.86
CA GLU A 160 7.26 2.36 -3.66
C GLU A 160 7.36 3.68 -2.89
N ASN A 161 7.43 4.80 -3.58
CA ASN A 161 7.41 6.12 -2.94
C ASN A 161 6.07 6.39 -2.24
N CYS A 162 4.96 6.04 -2.89
CA CYS A 162 3.63 6.16 -2.29
C CYS A 162 3.45 5.22 -1.09
N ASP A 163 3.87 3.96 -1.18
CA ASP A 163 3.82 3.01 -0.05
C ASP A 163 4.56 3.57 1.16
N ARG A 164 5.74 4.14 0.95
CA ARG A 164 6.53 4.75 2.03
C ARG A 164 5.87 6.01 2.60
N ALA A 165 5.25 6.83 1.76
CA ALA A 165 4.54 8.04 2.18
C ALA A 165 3.27 7.73 2.99
N MET A 166 2.67 6.56 2.79
CA MET A 166 1.46 6.13 3.47
C MET A 166 1.69 5.43 4.83
N ILE A 167 2.94 5.31 5.30
CA ILE A 167 3.19 4.72 6.61
C ILE A 167 2.55 5.58 7.70
N SER A 168 1.64 4.97 8.44
CA SER A 168 0.97 5.62 9.57
C SER A 168 1.95 5.88 10.70
N ILE A 169 1.99 7.11 11.16
CA ILE A 169 2.79 7.56 12.30
C ILE A 169 1.82 7.99 13.39
N SER A 170 1.91 7.35 14.55
CA SER A 170 1.16 7.76 15.73
C SER A 170 2.01 8.69 16.58
N PHE A 171 1.41 9.79 17.00
CA PHE A 171 2.06 10.83 17.79
C PHE A 171 1.44 10.88 19.17
N ASN A 172 2.27 11.01 20.19
CA ASN A 172 1.89 11.09 21.60
C ASN A 172 1.43 9.77 22.24
N GLY A 173 2.20 9.27 23.20
CA GLY A 173 1.88 8.05 23.94
C GLY A 173 0.59 8.06 24.77
N ARG A 174 -0.28 9.08 24.61
CA ARG A 174 -1.66 9.17 25.15
C ARG A 174 -2.73 9.01 24.07
N ASP A 175 -2.34 8.84 22.82
CA ASP A 175 -3.26 8.55 21.73
C ASP A 175 -3.84 7.14 21.92
N ALA A 176 -5.16 7.03 21.92
CA ALA A 176 -5.83 5.73 22.01
C ALA A 176 -5.36 4.76 20.91
N LEU A 177 -5.08 5.27 19.73
CA LEU A 177 -4.53 4.48 18.61
C LEU A 177 -3.13 3.92 18.93
N PHE A 178 -2.26 4.73 19.56
CA PHE A 178 -0.93 4.28 19.99
C PHE A 178 -1.03 3.10 20.98
N MET A 179 -1.89 3.23 21.99
CA MET A 179 -2.12 2.16 22.97
C MET A 179 -2.72 0.92 22.34
N TYR A 180 -3.71 1.10 21.47
CA TYR A 180 -4.35 -0.01 20.75
C TYR A 180 -3.35 -0.79 19.91
N THR A 181 -2.47 -0.11 19.15
CA THR A 181 -1.47 -0.77 18.32
C THR A 181 -0.44 -1.57 19.14
N GLN A 182 -0.05 -1.07 20.33
CA GLN A 182 0.84 -1.82 21.22
C GLN A 182 0.17 -3.09 21.77
N LEU A 183 -1.06 -2.98 22.25
CA LEU A 183 -1.84 -4.12 22.75
C LEU A 183 -2.12 -5.16 21.66
N LEU A 184 -2.47 -4.69 20.45
CA LEU A 184 -2.68 -5.57 19.30
C LEU A 184 -1.40 -6.33 18.93
N LYS A 185 -0.24 -5.64 18.93
CA LYS A 185 1.05 -6.28 18.69
C LYS A 185 1.31 -7.39 19.72
N GLU A 186 1.17 -7.11 21.00
CA GLU A 186 1.37 -8.08 22.08
C GLU A 186 0.44 -9.28 21.92
N ALA A 187 -0.86 -9.04 21.74
CA ALA A 187 -1.85 -10.09 21.51
C ALA A 187 -1.51 -10.96 20.28
N LEU A 188 -1.13 -10.34 19.15
CA LEU A 188 -0.75 -11.08 17.94
C LEU A 188 0.49 -11.95 18.14
N LEU A 189 1.44 -11.52 18.97
CA LEU A 189 2.68 -12.28 19.23
C LEU A 189 2.44 -13.47 20.17
N GLU A 190 1.38 -13.43 21.00
CA GLU A 190 1.01 -14.49 21.94
C GLU A 190 0.11 -15.58 21.34
N ILE A 191 -0.52 -15.32 20.20
CA ILE A 191 -1.40 -16.30 19.53
C ILE A 191 -0.57 -17.47 19.03
N GLU A 192 -0.87 -18.69 19.48
CA GLU A 192 -0.38 -19.91 18.87
C GLU A 192 -1.24 -20.27 17.65
N ASP A 193 -0.62 -20.46 16.50
CA ASP A 193 -1.29 -20.79 15.24
C ASP A 193 -0.84 -22.11 14.65
N ASP A 194 -1.77 -22.77 13.98
CA ASP A 194 -1.45 -23.77 12.98
C ASP A 194 -1.07 -23.06 11.66
N ASP A 195 0.23 -22.97 11.38
CA ASP A 195 0.75 -22.28 10.19
C ASP A 195 0.17 -22.83 8.89
N VAL A 196 -0.09 -24.13 8.79
CA VAL A 196 -0.68 -24.74 7.57
C VAL A 196 -2.08 -24.20 7.34
N LYS A 197 -2.86 -24.14 8.40
CA LYS A 197 -4.21 -23.61 8.37
C LYS A 197 -4.20 -22.12 8.07
N SER A 198 -3.34 -21.36 8.74
CA SER A 198 -3.26 -19.90 8.58
C SER A 198 -2.84 -19.48 7.17
N ILE A 199 -1.89 -20.21 6.56
CA ILE A 199 -1.51 -19.97 5.15
C ILE A 199 -2.69 -20.26 4.23
N LYS A 200 -3.40 -21.37 4.46
CA LYS A 200 -4.57 -21.75 3.67
C LYS A 200 -5.70 -20.72 3.80
N ASP A 201 -5.99 -20.28 5.01
CA ASP A 201 -7.00 -19.27 5.30
C ASP A 201 -6.67 -17.92 4.64
N LEU A 202 -5.39 -17.51 4.61
CA LEU A 202 -4.94 -16.33 3.88
C LEU A 202 -5.14 -16.49 2.37
N VAL A 203 -4.75 -17.62 1.81
CA VAL A 203 -4.86 -17.93 0.38
C VAL A 203 -6.33 -17.91 -0.07
N GLU A 204 -7.23 -18.56 0.69
CA GLU A 204 -8.66 -18.54 0.42
C GLU A 204 -9.24 -17.12 0.51
N TYR A 205 -8.86 -16.37 1.53
CA TYR A 205 -9.26 -14.97 1.66
C TYR A 205 -8.83 -14.12 0.46
N CYS A 206 -7.58 -14.27 -0.01
CA CYS A 206 -7.07 -13.56 -1.18
C CYS A 206 -7.80 -13.93 -2.48
N ARG A 207 -8.17 -15.21 -2.66
CA ARG A 207 -8.95 -15.66 -3.82
C ARG A 207 -10.35 -15.03 -3.88
N LEU A 208 -10.97 -14.79 -2.73
CA LEU A 208 -12.29 -14.17 -2.65
C LEU A 208 -12.29 -12.67 -3.00
N GLN A 209 -11.12 -12.02 -3.02
CA GLN A 209 -11.04 -10.56 -3.23
C GLN A 209 -10.84 -10.17 -4.70
N ASP A 210 -10.55 -11.11 -5.61
CA ASP A 210 -10.37 -10.94 -7.07
C ASP A 210 -9.30 -9.91 -7.52
N ASP A 211 -8.58 -9.27 -6.62
CA ASP A 211 -7.60 -8.23 -6.93
C ASP A 211 -6.13 -8.69 -6.83
N ILE A 212 -5.90 -9.95 -6.49
CA ILE A 212 -4.58 -10.55 -6.44
C ILE A 212 -4.44 -11.58 -7.56
N ASP A 213 -3.31 -11.53 -8.28
CA ASP A 213 -3.00 -12.49 -9.34
C ASP A 213 -2.89 -13.92 -8.76
N GLU A 214 -3.64 -14.86 -9.34
CA GLU A 214 -3.68 -16.26 -8.89
C GLU A 214 -2.29 -16.91 -8.89
N GLY A 215 -1.38 -16.48 -9.78
CA GLY A 215 -0.01 -16.97 -9.78
C GLY A 215 0.76 -16.56 -8.54
N GLN A 216 0.50 -15.36 -8.00
CA GLN A 216 1.10 -14.92 -6.73
C GLN A 216 0.48 -15.67 -5.54
N ILE A 217 -0.83 -15.92 -5.56
CA ILE A 217 -1.52 -16.69 -4.52
C ILE A 217 -0.96 -18.11 -4.46
N ARG A 218 -0.87 -18.81 -5.60
CA ARG A 218 -0.28 -20.16 -5.68
C ARG A 218 1.17 -20.19 -5.24
N LYS A 219 1.92 -19.13 -5.50
CA LYS A 219 3.29 -19.04 -5.03
C LYS A 219 3.37 -19.03 -3.51
N VAL A 220 2.53 -18.26 -2.84
CA VAL A 220 2.45 -18.25 -1.37
C VAL A 220 1.98 -19.61 -0.86
N GLU A 221 0.95 -20.21 -1.45
CA GLU A 221 0.39 -21.50 -1.07
C GLU A 221 1.43 -22.64 -1.09
N ASN A 222 2.26 -22.68 -2.13
CA ASN A 222 3.19 -23.79 -2.36
C ASN A 222 4.60 -23.54 -1.84
N GLU A 223 5.08 -22.28 -1.85
CA GLU A 223 6.48 -21.95 -1.61
C GLU A 223 6.69 -21.17 -0.29
N TYR A 224 5.64 -20.93 0.52
CA TYR A 224 5.77 -20.08 1.71
C TYR A 224 6.88 -20.55 2.65
N ARG A 225 7.03 -21.87 2.82
CA ARG A 225 8.02 -22.48 3.72
C ARG A 225 9.41 -22.59 3.13
N ASP A 226 9.56 -22.39 1.83
CA ASP A 226 10.84 -22.49 1.13
C ASP A 226 11.67 -21.23 1.26
N HIS A 227 11.06 -20.15 1.80
CA HIS A 227 11.69 -18.85 1.94
C HIS A 227 11.52 -18.28 3.34
N THR A 228 12.45 -17.42 3.74
CA THR A 228 12.37 -16.72 5.03
C THR A 228 11.27 -15.66 5.05
N PRO A 229 10.73 -15.29 6.24
CA PRO A 229 9.75 -14.20 6.35
C PRO A 229 10.26 -12.86 5.80
N ILE A 230 11.54 -12.55 5.98
CA ILE A 230 12.16 -11.34 5.41
C ILE A 230 12.18 -11.40 3.89
N TRP A 231 12.46 -12.57 3.31
CA TRP A 231 12.38 -12.76 1.86
C TRP A 231 10.96 -12.45 1.33
N TRP A 232 9.92 -12.97 1.99
CA TRP A 232 8.53 -12.68 1.62
C TRP A 232 8.17 -11.20 1.78
N TYR A 233 8.67 -10.54 2.83
CA TYR A 233 8.45 -9.12 3.07
C TYR A 233 9.13 -8.23 2.02
N THR A 234 10.26 -8.66 1.45
CA THR A 234 11.03 -7.90 0.46
C THR A 234 10.77 -8.32 -0.98
N ALA A 235 10.15 -9.48 -1.21
CA ALA A 235 9.83 -9.98 -2.54
C ALA A 235 8.70 -9.18 -3.22
N GLU A 236 8.70 -9.17 -4.56
CA GLU A 236 7.62 -8.56 -5.36
C GLU A 236 6.36 -9.44 -5.34
N THR A 237 5.68 -9.48 -4.19
CA THR A 237 4.43 -10.21 -3.96
C THR A 237 3.40 -9.31 -3.32
N PHE A 238 2.17 -9.83 -3.15
CA PHE A 238 1.10 -9.11 -2.46
C PHE A 238 1.30 -9.01 -0.93
N ILE A 239 2.21 -9.78 -0.35
CA ILE A 239 2.42 -9.87 1.12
C ILE A 239 2.77 -8.51 1.72
N TYR A 240 3.80 -7.83 1.16
CA TYR A 240 4.22 -6.51 1.65
C TYR A 240 3.10 -5.44 1.55
N PRO A 241 2.48 -5.21 0.38
CA PRO A 241 1.45 -4.18 0.27
C PRO A 241 0.20 -4.50 1.10
N MET A 242 -0.22 -5.76 1.18
CA MET A 242 -1.37 -6.17 1.98
C MET A 242 -1.13 -5.96 3.48
N LEU A 243 0.03 -6.40 4.00
CA LEU A 243 0.41 -6.21 5.40
C LEU A 243 0.45 -4.73 5.77
N ASN A 244 1.17 -3.93 5.00
CA ASN A 244 1.32 -2.51 5.31
C ASN A 244 0.00 -1.74 5.22
N ARG A 245 -0.90 -2.13 4.33
CA ARG A 245 -2.25 -1.60 4.29
C ARG A 245 -3.03 -1.97 5.54
N GLY A 246 -3.08 -3.24 5.90
CA GLY A 246 -3.78 -3.72 7.10
C GLY A 246 -3.32 -2.97 8.35
N LEU A 247 -2.01 -2.86 8.54
CA LEU A 247 -1.43 -2.15 9.69
C LEU A 247 -1.71 -0.63 9.66
N ARG A 248 -1.74 -0.01 8.48
CA ARG A 248 -2.02 1.43 8.36
C ARG A 248 -3.49 1.76 8.60
N GLU A 249 -4.38 1.00 7.99
CA GLU A 249 -5.83 1.23 8.06
C GLU A 249 -6.44 0.61 9.32
N MET A 250 -5.64 -0.11 10.10
CA MET A 250 -6.09 -0.91 11.24
C MET A 250 -7.21 -1.89 10.83
N ASP A 251 -7.06 -2.47 9.61
CA ASP A 251 -7.99 -3.44 9.08
C ASP A 251 -7.82 -4.78 9.81
N VAL A 252 -8.73 -5.02 10.75
CA VAL A 252 -8.68 -6.18 11.65
C VAL A 252 -8.73 -7.50 10.87
N ASP A 253 -9.52 -7.57 9.79
CA ASP A 253 -9.62 -8.78 8.97
C ASP A 253 -8.27 -9.12 8.32
N ILE A 254 -7.62 -8.13 7.70
CA ILE A 254 -6.29 -8.31 7.11
C ILE A 254 -5.26 -8.65 8.20
N ILE A 255 -5.26 -7.93 9.32
CA ILE A 255 -4.30 -8.13 10.41
C ILE A 255 -4.42 -9.54 10.99
N LEU A 256 -5.63 -10.04 11.21
CA LEU A 256 -5.86 -11.40 11.71
C LEU A 256 -5.43 -12.45 10.68
N LYS A 257 -5.76 -12.27 9.39
CA LYS A 257 -5.34 -13.20 8.34
C LYS A 257 -3.83 -13.24 8.13
N MET A 258 -3.14 -12.13 8.41
CA MET A 258 -1.68 -12.04 8.32
C MET A 258 -0.97 -12.19 9.67
N GLY A 259 -1.67 -12.51 10.74
CA GLY A 259 -1.11 -12.62 12.09
C GLY A 259 0.06 -13.60 12.18
N PHE A 260 -0.05 -14.77 11.55
CA PHE A 260 1.04 -15.74 11.46
C PHE A 260 2.30 -15.14 10.80
N PHE A 261 2.11 -14.39 9.70
CA PHE A 261 3.22 -13.76 9.00
C PHE A 261 3.89 -12.65 9.83
N ILE A 262 3.09 -11.87 10.57
CA ILE A 262 3.59 -10.85 11.51
C ILE A 262 4.48 -11.50 12.56
N ARG A 263 4.04 -12.63 13.15
CA ARG A 263 4.82 -13.39 14.14
C ARG A 263 6.10 -13.95 13.54
N HIS A 264 6.02 -14.60 12.38
CA HIS A 264 7.18 -15.18 11.72
C HIS A 264 8.22 -14.11 11.40
N LEU A 265 7.79 -12.95 10.87
CA LEU A 265 8.68 -11.84 10.56
C LEU A 265 9.32 -11.26 11.83
N HIS A 266 8.52 -11.07 12.88
CA HIS A 266 9.02 -10.57 14.16
C HIS A 266 10.04 -11.54 14.79
N HIS A 267 9.74 -12.84 14.83
CA HIS A 267 10.64 -13.86 15.37
C HIS A 267 11.94 -13.94 14.57
N HIS A 268 11.85 -13.89 13.23
CA HIS A 268 13.04 -13.93 12.39
C HIS A 268 13.94 -12.70 12.62
N ILE A 269 13.35 -11.50 12.73
CA ILE A 269 14.11 -10.27 13.08
C ILE A 269 14.71 -10.39 14.48
N THR A 270 13.97 -10.94 15.44
CA THR A 270 14.48 -11.15 16.81
C THR A 270 15.67 -12.09 16.84
N GLU A 271 15.61 -13.17 16.09
CA GLU A 271 16.72 -14.13 16.00
C GLU A 271 17.96 -13.51 15.32
N LEU A 272 17.78 -12.78 14.23
CA LEU A 272 18.86 -12.04 13.58
C LEU A 272 19.44 -10.97 14.51
N HIS A 273 18.60 -10.27 15.25
CA HIS A 273 19.05 -9.30 16.26
C HIS A 273 19.97 -9.96 17.28
N ARG A 274 19.58 -11.12 17.82
CA ARG A 274 20.36 -11.90 18.77
C ARG A 274 21.71 -12.37 18.19
N GLN A 275 21.71 -12.83 16.94
CA GLN A 275 22.92 -13.30 16.25
C GLN A 275 23.90 -12.17 15.93
N GLN A 276 23.41 -10.95 15.73
CA GLN A 276 24.21 -9.80 15.34
C GLN A 276 24.67 -8.94 16.51
N GLN A 277 24.28 -9.24 17.75
CA GLN A 277 24.55 -8.39 18.92
C GLN A 277 26.02 -7.98 19.07
N ASP A 278 26.94 -8.94 18.85
CA ASP A 278 28.38 -8.69 19.01
C ASP A 278 29.01 -7.91 17.84
N SER A 279 28.32 -7.86 16.69
CA SER A 279 28.80 -7.18 15.48
C SER A 279 28.25 -5.77 15.31
N ILE A 280 27.17 -5.44 16.01
CA ILE A 280 26.51 -4.13 15.92
C ILE A 280 27.22 -3.09 16.78
N PRO A 281 27.56 -1.90 16.24
CA PRO A 281 28.16 -0.83 17.05
C PRO A 281 27.26 -0.39 18.20
N ALA A 282 27.86 -0.04 19.33
CA ALA A 282 27.10 0.43 20.50
C ALA A 282 26.23 1.65 20.20
N LYS A 283 26.68 2.53 19.29
CA LYS A 283 25.91 3.69 18.82
C LYS A 283 26.10 3.86 17.33
N PHE A 284 24.98 4.06 16.63
CA PHE A 284 24.98 4.31 15.18
C PHE A 284 23.75 5.09 14.74
N GLN A 285 23.78 5.58 13.51
CA GLN A 285 22.65 6.27 12.90
C GLN A 285 22.07 5.45 11.76
N VAL A 286 20.75 5.51 11.65
CA VAL A 286 20.02 5.04 10.47
C VAL A 286 19.11 6.15 9.96
N PHE A 287 18.81 6.08 8.68
CA PHE A 287 18.08 7.10 7.95
C PHE A 287 16.86 6.50 7.27
N ARG A 288 15.77 7.26 7.26
CA ARG A 288 14.57 6.93 6.49
C ARG A 288 14.03 8.17 5.81
N GLY A 289 13.90 8.12 4.49
CA GLY A 289 13.22 9.15 3.71
C GLY A 289 11.77 8.74 3.41
N GLN A 290 10.85 9.66 3.53
CA GLN A 290 9.45 9.49 3.10
C GLN A 290 8.74 10.81 2.89
N GLY A 291 7.57 10.78 2.22
CA GLY A 291 6.62 11.89 2.20
C GLY A 291 5.68 11.85 3.41
N LEU A 292 5.23 13.00 3.85
CA LEU A 292 4.10 13.14 4.76
C LEU A 292 3.07 14.07 4.14
N SER A 293 1.79 13.89 4.46
CA SER A 293 0.78 14.91 4.19
C SER A 293 1.10 16.20 4.96
N MET A 294 0.63 17.35 4.48
CA MET A 294 0.77 18.60 5.23
C MET A 294 0.14 18.49 6.61
N GLU A 295 -0.99 17.80 6.71
CA GLU A 295 -1.68 17.59 8.00
C GLU A 295 -0.83 16.82 8.99
N ASP A 296 -0.25 15.68 8.57
CA ASP A 296 0.60 14.86 9.43
C ASP A 296 1.92 15.55 9.78
N PHE A 297 2.46 16.35 8.87
CA PHE A 297 3.63 17.17 9.14
C PHE A 297 3.35 18.24 10.23
N GLU A 298 2.19 18.90 10.17
CA GLU A 298 1.78 19.86 11.21
C GLU A 298 1.50 19.18 12.56
N LYS A 299 0.91 17.97 12.56
CA LYS A 299 0.78 17.15 13.76
C LYS A 299 2.16 16.83 14.35
N MET A 300 3.10 16.38 13.51
CA MET A 300 4.46 16.04 13.92
C MET A 300 5.19 17.24 14.55
N LYS A 301 5.06 18.45 13.97
CA LYS A 301 5.66 19.67 14.55
C LYS A 301 5.13 19.97 15.96
N LYS A 302 3.85 19.75 16.20
CA LYS A 302 3.20 19.99 17.50
C LYS A 302 3.64 18.98 18.57
N THR A 303 4.17 17.84 18.17
CA THR A 303 4.60 16.75 19.07
C THR A 303 6.11 16.74 19.33
N LYS A 304 6.81 17.81 18.99
CA LYS A 304 8.25 17.95 19.25
C LYS A 304 8.58 17.67 20.71
N GLY A 305 9.54 16.76 20.95
CA GLY A 305 9.94 16.31 22.28
C GLY A 305 9.04 15.20 22.86
N GLY A 306 7.99 14.77 22.13
CA GLY A 306 7.14 13.65 22.50
C GLY A 306 7.59 12.31 21.92
N LEU A 307 6.74 11.30 22.11
CA LEU A 307 6.94 9.96 21.55
C LEU A 307 6.31 9.85 20.18
N MET A 308 6.92 9.04 19.33
CA MET A 308 6.44 8.71 17.98
C MET A 308 6.55 7.20 17.78
N SER A 309 5.54 6.61 17.16
CA SER A 309 5.50 5.20 16.81
C SER A 309 5.19 5.02 15.32
N PHE A 310 5.83 4.05 14.71
CA PHE A 310 5.49 3.55 13.39
C PHE A 310 4.71 2.25 13.54
N ASN A 311 3.57 2.15 12.87
CA ASN A 311 2.68 0.98 12.98
C ASN A 311 3.08 -0.16 12.01
N ASN A 312 4.23 -0.05 11.35
CA ASN A 312 4.73 -1.00 10.36
C ASN A 312 6.13 -1.49 10.72
N PHE A 313 6.56 -2.58 10.11
CA PHE A 313 7.98 -2.94 10.09
C PHE A 313 8.77 -1.86 9.35
N LEU A 314 9.72 -1.26 10.04
CA LEU A 314 10.38 -0.05 9.57
C LEU A 314 11.69 -0.36 8.83
N SER A 315 11.69 -0.15 7.53
CA SER A 315 12.88 -0.23 6.70
C SER A 315 13.69 1.07 6.78
N THR A 316 14.97 0.98 7.12
CA THR A 316 15.90 2.10 7.25
C THR A 316 17.20 1.82 6.49
N SER A 317 18.05 2.82 6.29
CA SER A 317 19.37 2.68 5.69
C SER A 317 20.45 3.33 6.54
N ARG A 318 21.64 2.75 6.57
CA ARG A 318 22.84 3.43 7.10
C ARG A 318 23.38 4.51 6.14
N ASN A 319 22.98 4.46 4.87
CA ASN A 319 23.36 5.46 3.89
C ASN A 319 22.32 6.57 3.79
N ARG A 320 22.67 7.76 4.28
CA ARG A 320 21.83 8.96 4.27
C ARG A 320 21.39 9.35 2.86
N GLU A 321 22.29 9.24 1.88
CA GLU A 321 22.02 9.67 0.50
C GLU A 321 20.95 8.82 -0.18
N ILE A 322 20.90 7.51 0.08
CA ILE A 322 19.84 6.61 -0.39
C ILE A 322 18.48 7.10 0.11
N SER A 323 18.36 7.32 1.42
CA SER A 323 17.12 7.77 2.04
C SER A 323 16.69 9.16 1.57
N PHE A 324 17.65 10.07 1.37
CA PHE A 324 17.36 11.41 0.91
C PHE A 324 16.99 11.46 -0.57
N LYS A 325 17.87 10.92 -1.45
CA LYS A 325 17.71 11.07 -2.91
C LYS A 325 16.53 10.26 -3.47
N ASN A 326 16.32 9.06 -2.94
CA ASN A 326 15.33 8.15 -3.51
C ASN A 326 13.93 8.32 -2.89
N PHE A 327 13.82 8.94 -1.70
CA PHE A 327 12.56 8.98 -0.96
C PHE A 327 12.16 10.38 -0.47
N ALA A 328 12.99 11.06 0.32
CA ALA A 328 12.62 12.37 0.86
C ALA A 328 12.54 13.45 -0.23
N ARG A 329 13.55 13.52 -1.10
CA ARG A 329 13.59 14.50 -2.18
C ARG A 329 12.46 14.35 -3.20
N PRO A 330 12.14 13.17 -3.74
CA PRO A 330 11.00 13.01 -4.64
C PRO A 330 9.68 13.39 -4.00
N ALA A 331 9.48 13.08 -2.73
CA ALA A 331 8.28 13.47 -1.98
C ALA A 331 8.16 15.00 -1.82
N ALA A 332 9.26 15.69 -1.64
CA ALA A 332 9.28 17.17 -1.56
C ALA A 332 8.94 17.86 -2.90
N LEU A 333 9.06 17.16 -4.02
CA LEU A 333 8.67 17.67 -5.33
C LEU A 333 7.18 17.49 -5.63
N ASN A 334 6.47 16.75 -4.81
CA ASN A 334 5.03 16.57 -4.92
C ASN A 334 4.32 17.70 -4.18
N THR A 335 3.39 18.38 -4.84
CA THR A 335 2.66 19.56 -4.31
C THR A 335 1.84 19.26 -3.05
N ASN A 336 1.47 18.00 -2.82
CA ASN A 336 0.60 17.57 -1.72
C ASN A 336 1.35 16.88 -0.57
N SER A 337 2.68 16.85 -0.60
CA SER A 337 3.46 16.20 0.44
C SER A 337 4.71 17.00 0.82
N VAL A 338 5.16 16.76 2.05
CA VAL A 338 6.42 17.29 2.57
C VAL A 338 7.44 16.14 2.63
N GLY A 339 8.59 16.31 1.99
CA GLY A 339 9.68 15.35 2.07
C GLY A 339 10.37 15.40 3.42
N ILE A 340 10.36 14.29 4.14
CA ILE A 340 10.96 14.16 5.47
C ILE A 340 12.13 13.18 5.43
N LEU A 341 13.24 13.55 6.05
CA LEU A 341 14.35 12.65 6.34
C LEU A 341 14.43 12.43 7.86
N PHE A 342 14.01 11.26 8.31
CA PHE A 342 14.21 10.83 9.68
C PHE A 342 15.67 10.44 9.88
N ILE A 343 16.29 10.95 10.94
CA ILE A 343 17.63 10.61 11.41
C ILE A 343 17.44 9.97 12.78
N MET A 344 17.68 8.68 12.88
CA MET A 344 17.47 7.90 14.10
C MET A 344 18.82 7.53 14.71
N ASN A 345 19.05 7.98 15.93
CA ASN A 345 20.22 7.58 16.71
C ASN A 345 19.87 6.32 17.51
N ILE A 346 20.56 5.24 17.22
CA ILE A 346 20.39 3.96 17.90
C ILE A 346 21.48 3.83 18.95
N ASP A 347 21.07 3.56 20.21
CA ASP A 347 21.96 3.22 21.33
C ASP A 347 21.59 1.81 21.81
N THR A 348 22.46 0.83 21.54
CA THR A 348 22.18 -0.57 21.82
C THR A 348 22.01 -0.84 23.32
N ALA A 349 22.67 -0.04 24.19
CA ALA A 349 22.51 -0.15 25.64
C ALA A 349 21.06 0.19 26.11
N ILE A 350 20.36 1.05 25.35
CA ILE A 350 18.97 1.39 25.61
C ILE A 350 18.05 0.34 24.95
N CYS A 351 18.40 -0.10 23.74
CA CYS A 351 17.58 -1.05 22.96
C CYS A 351 17.50 -2.43 23.63
N THR A 352 18.51 -2.87 24.39
CA THR A 352 18.44 -4.14 25.14
C THR A 352 17.32 -4.20 26.17
N LYS A 353 16.77 -3.05 26.57
CA LYS A 353 15.63 -2.93 27.47
C LYS A 353 14.27 -2.85 26.72
N SER A 354 14.31 -2.78 25.41
CA SER A 354 13.14 -2.64 24.54
C SER A 354 12.76 -3.98 23.93
N SER A 355 11.45 -4.23 23.83
CA SER A 355 10.89 -5.38 23.12
C SER A 355 10.88 -5.20 21.59
N THR A 356 11.58 -4.20 21.05
CA THR A 356 11.60 -3.90 19.61
C THR A 356 12.93 -4.36 19.00
N PRO A 357 12.98 -5.55 18.38
CA PRO A 357 14.18 -6.06 17.72
C PRO A 357 14.43 -5.32 16.41
N PHE A 358 15.68 -5.28 16.00
CA PHE A 358 16.12 -4.81 14.68
C PHE A 358 17.27 -5.69 14.16
N ALA A 359 17.44 -5.74 12.85
CA ALA A 359 18.51 -6.51 12.24
C ALA A 359 19.06 -5.76 11.02
N GLU A 360 20.36 -5.94 10.78
CA GLU A 360 21.01 -5.52 9.54
C GLU A 360 20.79 -6.61 8.48
N LEU A 361 20.28 -6.20 7.33
CA LEU A 361 19.98 -7.13 6.25
C LEU A 361 21.08 -7.05 5.18
N THR A 362 21.71 -8.19 4.87
CA THR A 362 22.68 -8.33 3.78
C THR A 362 21.97 -8.71 2.47
N ILE A 363 22.68 -8.64 1.35
CA ILE A 363 22.17 -8.99 0.01
C ILE A 363 21.55 -10.40 -0.04
N GLU A 364 22.00 -11.32 0.80
CA GLU A 364 21.48 -12.70 0.87
C GLU A 364 20.00 -12.78 1.27
N TYR A 365 19.49 -11.77 1.95
CA TYR A 365 18.08 -11.69 2.36
C TYR A 365 17.16 -11.09 1.30
N TYR A 366 17.71 -10.55 0.19
CA TYR A 366 16.93 -9.91 -0.88
C TYR A 366 16.85 -10.79 -2.13
N LYS A 367 15.68 -10.86 -2.73
CA LYS A 367 15.48 -11.63 -3.96
C LYS A 367 16.09 -10.97 -5.21
N TYR A 368 16.15 -9.66 -5.25
CA TYR A 368 16.63 -8.87 -6.39
C TYR A 368 17.44 -7.70 -5.88
N GLY A 369 18.67 -7.57 -6.38
CA GLY A 369 19.66 -6.58 -5.99
C GLY A 369 19.26 -5.12 -6.22
N PHE A 370 18.20 -4.70 -5.57
CA PHE A 370 17.99 -3.29 -5.29
C PHE A 370 18.55 -3.05 -3.91
N ASP A 371 19.45 -2.08 -3.80
CA ASP A 371 19.96 -1.55 -2.54
C ASP A 371 18.81 -0.99 -1.68
N ARG A 372 17.99 -1.88 -1.14
CA ARG A 372 17.12 -1.59 0.00
C ARG A 372 17.93 -1.85 1.26
N VAL A 373 18.90 -0.99 1.47
CA VAL A 373 19.54 -0.88 2.77
C VAL A 373 18.88 0.22 3.56
#